data_64506736c1f0681c9977686073d259ea
#
_entry.id   64506736c1f0681c9977686073d259ea
#
_cell.length_a   1.000
_cell.length_b   1.000
_cell.length_c   1.000
_cell.angle_alpha   90.00
_cell.angle_beta   90.00
_cell.angle_gamma   90.00
#
_symmetry.space_group_name_H-M   'P 1'
#
loop_
_entity.id
_entity.type
_entity.pdbx_description
1 polymer ?
#
loop_
_entity_poly.entity_id
_entity_poly.type
_entity_poly.pdbx_seq_one_letter_code
_entity_poly.pdbx_strand_id
1 'polypeptide(L)'
;MPLHTSLKLALIGLALAAPAMGQTPQDRSDPVAHARALMSETPLIDGHNDLPWQVREHAGGDFSQIDIAEYQEKLHTDIPRLRNGLMGGAFFVAYVPVDLIANGATRFGLMQIDLIHRMADRYPDTFALATTADEVMAAFDSGRIAVLIGLEGGHAIEGSLDVLRTFHDLGVRYMTLTHWKSHAWADAATDEPRYQGLSEFGESVVREMNRLGILIDLSHVSDETMMDALRISETPVIYSHSSARALTDHVRNVPDSILRQLADNGGIVMVNYAPSYVSDEVRLYEETESDASPAPRATLAQVADHFDHLISVAGIDHVGFGSDFDGIDNTPTGLEDVSTFPAIVAELIRRGYSDQEIKKLLGLNLLRVLHDAEATASRLQAETDPTVATISPEIDEPEQP
;
A
#
# COMPACT_ATOMS: atom_id res chain seq x y z
N MET A 1 -70.56 44.36 -25.62
CA MET A 1 -69.11 44.37 -25.92
C MET A 1 -68.54 43.08 -25.32
N PRO A 2 -68.05 42.17 -26.11
CA PRO A 2 -67.78 40.78 -25.68
C PRO A 2 -66.38 40.61 -25.07
N LEU A 3 -66.35 39.80 -24.00
CA LEU A 3 -65.14 39.23 -23.39
C LEU A 3 -64.53 38.16 -24.29
N HIS A 4 -63.28 38.28 -24.62
CA HIS A 4 -62.47 37.24 -25.23
C HIS A 4 -61.76 36.44 -24.11
N THR A 5 -62.18 35.20 -23.97
CA THR A 5 -61.51 34.18 -23.09
C THR A 5 -60.50 33.40 -23.97
N SER A 6 -59.23 33.60 -23.77
CA SER A 6 -58.19 32.80 -24.46
C SER A 6 -57.90 31.52 -23.68
N LEU A 7 -58.21 30.40 -24.27
CA LEU A 7 -57.90 29.05 -23.80
C LEU A 7 -56.43 28.73 -24.11
N LYS A 8 -55.55 28.60 -23.10
CA LYS A 8 -54.18 28.09 -23.27
C LYS A 8 -54.18 26.57 -23.19
N LEU A 9 -53.96 25.90 -24.30
CA LEU A 9 -53.67 24.46 -24.36
C LEU A 9 -52.26 24.22 -23.79
N ALA A 10 -52.17 23.47 -22.70
CA ALA A 10 -50.92 22.94 -22.16
C ALA A 10 -50.60 21.62 -22.88
N LEU A 11 -49.57 21.60 -23.71
CA LEU A 11 -48.96 20.38 -24.21
C LEU A 11 -48.15 19.71 -23.11
N ILE A 12 -48.61 18.58 -22.63
CA ILE A 12 -47.85 17.68 -21.75
C ILE A 12 -46.94 16.84 -22.68
N GLY A 13 -45.67 17.21 -22.72
CA GLY A 13 -44.64 16.41 -23.39
C GLY A 13 -44.36 15.14 -22.58
N LEU A 14 -44.73 13.98 -23.13
CA LEU A 14 -44.36 12.69 -22.60
C LEU A 14 -42.90 12.46 -22.93
N ALA A 15 -41.97 12.67 -21.97
CA ALA A 15 -40.60 12.25 -22.07
C ALA A 15 -40.53 10.72 -21.99
N LEU A 16 -40.34 10.05 -23.12
CA LEU A 16 -39.96 8.63 -23.18
C LEU A 16 -38.56 8.50 -22.52
N ALA A 17 -38.50 7.96 -21.31
CA ALA A 17 -37.27 7.51 -20.71
C ALA A 17 -36.68 6.39 -21.61
N ALA A 18 -35.50 6.62 -22.17
CA ALA A 18 -34.75 5.57 -22.84
C ALA A 18 -34.46 4.45 -21.80
N PRO A 19 -34.64 3.16 -22.17
CA PRO A 19 -34.24 2.09 -21.27
C PRO A 19 -32.74 2.22 -21.04
N ALA A 20 -32.32 2.23 -19.75
CA ALA A 20 -30.93 2.02 -19.37
C ALA A 20 -30.47 0.75 -20.09
N MET A 21 -29.42 0.87 -20.91
CA MET A 21 -28.78 -0.31 -21.51
C MET A 21 -28.32 -1.18 -20.34
N GLY A 22 -29.05 -2.26 -20.10
CA GLY A 22 -28.65 -3.27 -19.13
C GLY A 22 -27.29 -3.80 -19.60
N GLN A 23 -26.31 -3.71 -18.72
CA GLN A 23 -25.06 -4.44 -18.89
C GLN A 23 -25.43 -5.90 -19.17
N THR A 24 -24.97 -6.45 -20.28
CA THR A 24 -25.07 -7.89 -20.55
C THR A 24 -24.53 -8.62 -19.33
N PRO A 25 -25.19 -9.68 -18.83
CA PRO A 25 -24.64 -10.49 -17.76
C PRO A 25 -23.25 -10.94 -18.20
N GLN A 26 -22.20 -10.39 -17.57
CA GLN A 26 -20.84 -10.86 -17.79
C GLN A 26 -20.82 -12.33 -17.42
N ASP A 27 -20.29 -13.14 -18.34
CA ASP A 27 -20.21 -14.59 -18.14
C ASP A 27 -19.25 -14.91 -16.99
N ARG A 28 -19.80 -15.11 -15.80
CA ARG A 28 -19.05 -15.50 -14.59
C ARG A 28 -18.60 -16.96 -14.61
N SER A 29 -18.79 -17.68 -15.74
CA SER A 29 -18.38 -19.07 -15.89
C SER A 29 -16.86 -19.25 -15.91
N ASP A 30 -16.11 -18.20 -16.29
CA ASP A 30 -14.64 -18.15 -16.18
C ASP A 30 -14.22 -16.99 -15.26
N PRO A 31 -14.01 -17.25 -13.96
CA PRO A 31 -13.62 -16.21 -13.00
C PRO A 31 -12.29 -15.52 -13.33
N VAL A 32 -11.35 -16.20 -14.00
CA VAL A 32 -10.07 -15.60 -14.39
C VAL A 32 -10.27 -14.59 -15.52
N ALA A 33 -11.05 -14.96 -16.55
CA ALA A 33 -11.39 -14.04 -17.63
C ALA A 33 -12.18 -12.82 -17.09
N HIS A 34 -13.09 -13.05 -16.14
CA HIS A 34 -13.84 -11.98 -15.49
C HIS A 34 -12.94 -11.05 -14.66
N ALA A 35 -12.02 -11.62 -13.86
CA ALA A 35 -11.02 -10.87 -13.13
C ALA A 35 -10.20 -9.95 -14.06
N ARG A 36 -9.67 -10.52 -15.15
CA ARG A 36 -8.89 -9.75 -16.14
C ARG A 36 -9.70 -8.61 -16.78
N ALA A 37 -11.00 -8.82 -17.02
CA ALA A 37 -11.88 -7.77 -17.52
C ALA A 37 -12.01 -6.61 -16.52
N LEU A 38 -12.25 -6.90 -15.23
CA LEU A 38 -12.33 -5.88 -14.19
C LEU A 38 -10.99 -5.13 -13.98
N MET A 39 -9.86 -5.84 -14.04
CA MET A 39 -8.53 -5.27 -13.94
C MET A 39 -8.14 -4.42 -15.16
N SER A 40 -8.78 -4.61 -16.31
CA SER A 40 -8.61 -3.72 -17.47
C SER A 40 -9.45 -2.43 -17.39
N GLU A 41 -10.44 -2.40 -16.52
CA GLU A 41 -11.32 -1.25 -16.30
C GLU A 41 -10.91 -0.41 -15.05
N THR A 42 -10.19 -1.04 -14.12
CA THR A 42 -9.82 -0.43 -12.82
C THR A 42 -8.40 -0.86 -12.48
N PRO A 43 -7.50 0.07 -12.15
CA PRO A 43 -6.13 -0.28 -11.82
C PRO A 43 -6.07 -1.18 -10.58
N LEU A 44 -5.36 -2.32 -10.68
CA LEU A 44 -4.84 -2.97 -9.50
C LEU A 44 -3.63 -2.16 -9.04
N ILE A 45 -3.65 -1.73 -7.78
CA ILE A 45 -2.56 -0.97 -7.16
C ILE A 45 -2.01 -1.79 -6.01
N ASP A 46 -0.73 -2.17 -6.11
CA ASP A 46 -0.02 -2.89 -5.07
C ASP A 46 0.57 -1.91 -4.05
N GLY A 47 0.29 -2.10 -2.77
CA GLY A 47 0.75 -1.23 -1.69
C GLY A 47 2.24 -1.32 -1.40
N HIS A 48 2.91 -2.42 -1.82
CA HIS A 48 4.32 -2.63 -1.47
C HIS A 48 5.01 -3.61 -2.42
N ASN A 49 6.07 -3.14 -3.09
CA ASN A 49 6.87 -3.95 -3.98
C ASN A 49 8.35 -3.55 -3.92
N ASP A 50 9.21 -4.50 -3.62
CA ASP A 50 10.64 -4.28 -3.38
C ASP A 50 11.55 -4.53 -4.60
N LEU A 51 11.01 -4.47 -5.81
CA LEU A 51 11.84 -4.53 -7.03
C LEU A 51 13.07 -3.61 -6.96
N PRO A 52 12.99 -2.34 -6.47
CA PRO A 52 14.17 -1.48 -6.39
C PRO A 52 15.26 -2.05 -5.45
N TRP A 53 14.85 -2.70 -4.36
CA TRP A 53 15.77 -3.37 -3.46
C TRP A 53 16.50 -4.53 -4.16
N GLN A 54 15.76 -5.40 -4.84
CA GLN A 54 16.35 -6.54 -5.55
C GLN A 54 17.28 -6.12 -6.69
N VAL A 55 16.94 -5.04 -7.41
CA VAL A 55 17.85 -4.47 -8.43
C VAL A 55 19.14 -3.96 -7.78
N ARG A 56 19.06 -3.42 -6.56
CA ARG A 56 20.26 -3.01 -5.82
C ARG A 56 21.08 -4.21 -5.37
N GLU A 57 20.46 -5.22 -4.76
CA GLU A 57 21.13 -6.41 -4.26
C GLU A 57 21.82 -7.20 -5.37
N HIS A 58 21.15 -7.41 -6.49
CA HIS A 58 21.67 -8.24 -7.58
C HIS A 58 22.56 -7.51 -8.58
N ALA A 59 22.41 -6.18 -8.68
CA ALA A 59 23.09 -5.41 -9.72
C ALA A 59 23.65 -4.06 -9.23
N GLY A 60 23.74 -3.83 -7.91
CA GLY A 60 24.20 -2.54 -7.37
C GLY A 60 23.38 -1.33 -7.79
N GLY A 61 22.14 -1.55 -8.26
CA GLY A 61 21.26 -0.51 -8.80
C GLY A 61 21.54 -0.17 -10.27
N ASP A 62 22.20 -1.04 -11.02
CA ASP A 62 22.54 -0.85 -12.43
C ASP A 62 21.63 -1.69 -13.35
N PHE A 63 20.64 -1.05 -13.96
CA PHE A 63 19.73 -1.69 -14.92
C PHE A 63 20.40 -2.20 -16.20
N SER A 64 21.68 -1.90 -16.45
CA SER A 64 22.41 -2.53 -17.55
C SER A 64 22.84 -3.96 -17.23
N GLN A 65 22.90 -4.32 -15.95
CA GLN A 65 23.25 -5.66 -15.46
C GLN A 65 22.02 -6.52 -15.18
N ILE A 66 20.84 -5.91 -14.95
CA ILE A 66 19.56 -6.57 -14.73
C ILE A 66 18.47 -5.81 -15.49
N ASP A 67 18.21 -6.25 -16.74
CA ASP A 67 17.21 -5.60 -17.60
C ASP A 67 15.81 -6.14 -17.29
N ILE A 68 15.01 -5.38 -16.54
CA ILE A 68 13.65 -5.78 -16.17
C ILE A 68 12.66 -5.74 -17.33
N ALA A 69 13.05 -5.30 -18.54
CA ALA A 69 12.26 -5.49 -19.75
C ALA A 69 12.21 -6.97 -20.19
N GLU A 70 13.14 -7.78 -19.69
CA GLU A 70 13.22 -9.22 -19.92
C GLU A 70 12.86 -10.00 -18.65
N TYR A 71 12.48 -11.28 -18.83
CA TYR A 71 12.20 -12.16 -17.69
C TYR A 71 13.41 -12.34 -16.78
N GLN A 72 13.23 -12.13 -15.49
CA GLN A 72 14.27 -12.22 -14.45
C GLN A 72 13.95 -13.36 -13.47
N GLU A 73 14.64 -14.48 -13.61
CA GLU A 73 14.39 -15.70 -12.80
C GLU A 73 14.48 -15.47 -11.29
N LYS A 74 15.34 -14.52 -10.86
CA LYS A 74 15.59 -14.25 -9.44
C LYS A 74 14.63 -13.24 -8.82
N LEU A 75 13.77 -12.61 -9.61
CA LEU A 75 12.84 -11.58 -9.17
C LEU A 75 11.42 -12.11 -9.17
N HIS A 76 10.56 -11.55 -8.35
CA HIS A 76 9.11 -11.73 -8.47
C HIS A 76 8.49 -10.73 -9.45
N THR A 77 9.22 -9.64 -9.77
CA THR A 77 8.73 -8.51 -10.56
C THR A 77 9.63 -8.21 -11.73
N ASP A 78 9.08 -8.23 -12.94
CA ASP A 78 9.66 -7.69 -14.17
C ASP A 78 8.53 -7.19 -15.09
N ILE A 79 8.88 -6.46 -16.15
CA ILE A 79 7.88 -5.86 -17.05
C ILE A 79 6.99 -6.91 -17.73
N PRO A 80 7.48 -8.03 -18.26
CA PRO A 80 6.62 -9.08 -18.81
C PRO A 80 5.59 -9.60 -17.81
N ARG A 81 5.98 -9.85 -16.56
CA ARG A 81 5.09 -10.35 -15.52
C ARG A 81 4.14 -9.28 -15.01
N LEU A 82 4.58 -8.02 -14.84
CA LEU A 82 3.71 -6.88 -14.52
C LEU A 82 2.58 -6.72 -15.56
N ARG A 83 2.93 -6.82 -16.85
CA ARG A 83 1.94 -6.76 -17.95
C ARG A 83 1.00 -7.96 -17.92
N ASN A 84 1.51 -9.17 -17.67
CA ASN A 84 0.67 -10.37 -17.57
C ASN A 84 -0.25 -10.32 -16.35
N GLY A 85 0.22 -9.78 -15.24
CA GLY A 85 -0.54 -9.55 -14.01
C GLY A 85 -1.52 -8.38 -14.07
N LEU A 86 -1.54 -7.61 -15.18
CA LEU A 86 -2.40 -6.43 -15.37
C LEU A 86 -2.22 -5.38 -14.24
N MET A 87 -0.98 -5.19 -13.79
CA MET A 87 -0.64 -4.17 -12.81
C MET A 87 -0.99 -2.78 -13.35
N GLY A 88 -1.81 -2.03 -12.60
CA GLY A 88 -2.17 -0.64 -12.93
C GLY A 88 -1.29 0.39 -12.21
N GLY A 89 -0.80 0.05 -11.02
CA GLY A 89 0.12 0.87 -10.24
C GLY A 89 0.74 0.08 -9.10
N ALA A 90 1.84 0.59 -8.54
CA ALA A 90 2.45 0.04 -7.34
C ALA A 90 3.21 1.13 -6.57
N PHE A 91 3.25 0.98 -5.25
CA PHE A 91 4.29 1.60 -4.47
C PHE A 91 5.57 0.77 -4.60
N PHE A 92 6.51 1.29 -5.39
CA PHE A 92 7.87 0.78 -5.41
C PHE A 92 8.64 1.38 -4.25
N VAL A 93 9.32 0.53 -3.49
CA VAL A 93 9.77 0.88 -2.16
C VAL A 93 11.24 1.32 -2.13
N ALA A 94 11.48 2.47 -1.52
CA ALA A 94 12.79 2.90 -1.08
C ALA A 94 13.05 2.30 0.32
N TYR A 95 13.35 1.00 0.36
CA TYR A 95 13.70 0.32 1.60
C TYR A 95 15.05 0.81 2.15
N VAL A 96 15.11 1.04 3.46
CA VAL A 96 16.31 1.47 4.16
C VAL A 96 16.67 0.45 5.24
N PRO A 97 17.82 -0.25 5.12
CA PRO A 97 18.23 -1.25 6.10
C PRO A 97 18.37 -0.69 7.52
N VAL A 98 17.92 -1.46 8.51
CA VAL A 98 17.97 -1.08 9.93
C VAL A 98 19.38 -0.93 10.48
N ASP A 99 20.37 -1.54 9.87
CA ASP A 99 21.78 -1.39 10.22
C ASP A 99 22.30 0.05 10.02
N LEU A 100 21.55 0.86 9.28
CA LEU A 100 21.86 2.26 9.03
C LEU A 100 21.20 3.23 10.02
N ILE A 101 20.46 2.73 11.02
CA ILE A 101 19.77 3.57 12.03
C ILE A 101 20.72 4.59 12.67
N ALA A 102 21.93 4.17 13.00
CA ALA A 102 22.91 5.05 13.64
C ALA A 102 23.52 6.09 12.70
N ASN A 103 23.60 5.80 11.39
CA ASN A 103 24.30 6.67 10.43
C ASN A 103 24.07 6.24 8.98
N GLY A 104 23.74 7.18 8.11
CA GLY A 104 23.71 7.00 6.67
C GLY A 104 22.37 6.57 6.09
N ALA A 105 21.32 6.49 6.90
CA ALA A 105 19.98 6.09 6.47
C ALA A 105 19.39 7.07 5.44
N THR A 106 19.50 8.38 5.69
CA THR A 106 19.06 9.42 4.73
C THR A 106 19.73 9.27 3.38
N ARG A 107 21.07 9.12 3.37
CA ARG A 107 21.82 8.94 2.11
C ARG A 107 21.37 7.68 1.37
N PHE A 108 21.11 6.59 2.08
CA PHE A 108 20.66 5.36 1.46
C PHE A 108 19.23 5.49 0.89
N GLY A 109 18.31 6.12 1.62
CA GLY A 109 16.98 6.43 1.13
C GLY A 109 17.00 7.26 -0.16
N LEU A 110 17.84 8.31 -0.22
CA LEU A 110 18.04 9.10 -1.45
C LEU A 110 18.54 8.24 -2.63
N MET A 111 19.45 7.30 -2.38
CA MET A 111 19.96 6.39 -3.43
C MET A 111 18.87 5.42 -3.92
N GLN A 112 17.95 4.99 -3.07
CA GLN A 112 16.82 4.14 -3.46
C GLN A 112 15.77 4.94 -4.25
N ILE A 113 15.45 6.15 -3.82
CA ILE A 113 14.55 7.04 -4.55
C ILE A 113 15.10 7.36 -5.95
N ASP A 114 16.41 7.69 -6.07
CA ASP A 114 17.07 7.88 -7.37
C ASP A 114 16.92 6.64 -8.27
N LEU A 115 17.06 5.44 -7.68
CA LEU A 115 16.90 4.19 -8.43
C LEU A 115 15.48 4.03 -8.99
N ILE A 116 14.46 4.38 -8.21
CA ILE A 116 13.05 4.33 -8.66
C ILE A 116 12.81 5.35 -9.79
N HIS A 117 13.34 6.56 -9.67
CA HIS A 117 13.28 7.56 -10.74
C HIS A 117 13.94 7.06 -12.02
N ARG A 118 15.16 6.51 -11.91
CA ARG A 118 15.89 5.94 -13.06
C ARG A 118 15.18 4.75 -13.68
N MET A 119 14.46 3.94 -12.90
CA MET A 119 13.59 2.88 -13.40
C MET A 119 12.49 3.45 -14.30
N ALA A 120 11.77 4.45 -13.82
CA ALA A 120 10.69 5.07 -14.59
C ALA A 120 11.21 5.75 -15.86
N ASP A 121 12.35 6.46 -15.78
CA ASP A 121 12.97 7.14 -16.91
C ASP A 121 13.51 6.17 -17.96
N ARG A 122 14.00 4.99 -17.54
CA ARG A 122 14.53 3.98 -18.44
C ARG A 122 13.46 3.26 -19.24
N TYR A 123 12.27 3.07 -18.66
CA TYR A 123 11.17 2.34 -19.28
C TYR A 123 9.90 3.20 -19.40
N PRO A 124 9.96 4.36 -20.09
CA PRO A 124 8.88 5.36 -20.10
C PRO A 124 7.60 4.90 -20.80
N ASP A 125 7.70 3.88 -21.67
CA ASP A 125 6.54 3.25 -22.30
C ASP A 125 5.80 2.29 -21.35
N THR A 126 6.39 1.96 -20.21
CA THR A 126 5.81 1.07 -19.22
C THR A 126 5.40 1.82 -17.95
N PHE A 127 6.24 2.71 -17.45
CA PHE A 127 6.09 3.37 -16.18
C PHE A 127 5.77 4.85 -16.31
N ALA A 128 5.02 5.37 -15.34
CA ALA A 128 4.86 6.80 -15.14
C ALA A 128 4.93 7.10 -13.64
N LEU A 129 5.83 8.00 -13.23
CA LEU A 129 5.83 8.51 -11.86
C LEU A 129 4.48 9.17 -11.57
N ALA A 130 3.94 8.91 -10.38
CA ALA A 130 2.70 9.47 -9.90
C ALA A 130 2.86 9.90 -8.43
N THR A 131 2.34 11.06 -8.10
CA THR A 131 2.38 11.65 -6.77
C THR A 131 0.99 12.02 -6.26
N THR A 132 -0.03 11.85 -7.09
CA THR A 132 -1.45 12.12 -6.78
C THR A 132 -2.33 10.99 -7.31
N ALA A 133 -3.54 10.87 -6.75
CA ALA A 133 -4.55 9.92 -7.22
C ALA A 133 -4.90 10.14 -8.71
N ASP A 134 -5.01 11.39 -9.14
CA ASP A 134 -5.29 11.73 -10.55
C ASP A 134 -4.16 11.31 -11.48
N GLU A 135 -2.89 11.46 -11.06
CA GLU A 135 -1.74 11.01 -11.84
C GLU A 135 -1.69 9.49 -11.96
N VAL A 136 -2.09 8.74 -10.92
CA VAL A 136 -2.24 7.28 -10.99
C VAL A 136 -3.26 6.89 -12.06
N MET A 137 -4.42 7.53 -12.06
CA MET A 137 -5.45 7.28 -13.06
C MET A 137 -4.99 7.67 -14.47
N ALA A 138 -4.32 8.80 -14.63
CA ALA A 138 -3.77 9.24 -15.92
C ALA A 138 -2.70 8.26 -16.46
N ALA A 139 -1.86 7.70 -15.60
CA ALA A 139 -0.92 6.65 -15.98
C ALA A 139 -1.66 5.40 -16.48
N PHE A 140 -2.64 4.90 -15.72
CA PHE A 140 -3.45 3.74 -16.08
C PHE A 140 -4.19 3.95 -17.39
N ASP A 141 -4.87 5.08 -17.58
CA ASP A 141 -5.62 5.42 -18.82
C ASP A 141 -4.71 5.50 -20.05
N SER A 142 -3.42 5.84 -19.84
CA SER A 142 -2.41 5.85 -20.91
C SER A 142 -1.82 4.46 -21.20
N GLY A 143 -2.25 3.40 -20.49
CA GLY A 143 -1.72 2.03 -20.59
C GLY A 143 -0.36 1.84 -19.92
N ARG A 144 0.05 2.76 -19.03
CA ARG A 144 1.27 2.65 -18.22
C ARG A 144 0.93 2.25 -16.79
N ILE A 145 1.94 1.78 -16.09
CA ILE A 145 1.88 1.43 -14.69
C ILE A 145 2.30 2.65 -13.88
N ALA A 146 1.45 3.09 -12.95
CA ALA A 146 1.77 4.18 -12.05
C ALA A 146 2.86 3.75 -11.06
N VAL A 147 3.93 4.54 -10.98
CA VAL A 147 5.02 4.37 -10.00
C VAL A 147 4.81 5.38 -8.89
N LEU A 148 4.38 4.90 -7.75
CA LEU A 148 4.34 5.62 -6.49
C LEU A 148 5.60 5.28 -5.69
N ILE A 149 6.11 6.19 -4.87
CA ILE A 149 7.31 5.96 -4.06
C ILE A 149 6.89 5.81 -2.60
N GLY A 150 7.14 4.62 -2.04
CA GLY A 150 7.10 4.37 -0.61
C GLY A 150 8.51 4.49 0.00
N LEU A 151 8.62 5.03 1.21
CA LEU A 151 9.84 5.02 2.00
C LEU A 151 9.66 4.06 3.17
N GLU A 152 10.40 2.96 3.19
CA GLU A 152 10.29 1.99 4.26
C GLU A 152 11.42 2.13 5.27
N GLY A 153 11.03 2.57 6.47
CA GLY A 153 11.90 2.83 7.60
C GLY A 153 12.02 4.31 7.94
N GLY A 154 11.21 4.76 8.90
CA GLY A 154 11.20 6.16 9.36
C GLY A 154 12.52 6.66 9.93
N HIS A 155 13.44 5.74 10.31
CA HIS A 155 14.81 6.10 10.66
C HIS A 155 15.56 6.80 9.50
N ALA A 156 15.08 6.69 8.26
CA ALA A 156 15.64 7.38 7.11
C ALA A 156 15.63 8.91 7.23
N ILE A 157 14.71 9.48 8.04
CA ILE A 157 14.71 10.94 8.27
C ILE A 157 15.79 11.41 9.23
N GLU A 158 16.54 10.48 9.88
CA GLU A 158 17.62 10.78 10.86
C GLU A 158 17.22 11.86 11.87
N GLY A 159 15.97 11.79 12.38
CA GLY A 159 15.43 12.71 13.38
C GLY A 159 15.18 14.14 12.87
N SER A 160 14.98 14.37 11.59
CA SER A 160 14.77 15.68 10.99
C SER A 160 13.53 15.79 10.13
N LEU A 161 12.63 16.73 10.47
CA LEU A 161 11.45 17.04 9.63
C LEU A 161 11.85 17.75 8.32
N ASP A 162 13.03 18.40 8.26
CA ASP A 162 13.54 18.98 7.01
C ASP A 162 13.87 17.89 5.99
N VAL A 163 14.41 16.77 6.46
CA VAL A 163 14.69 15.59 5.62
C VAL A 163 13.38 14.96 5.16
N LEU A 164 12.36 14.86 6.02
CA LEU A 164 11.03 14.37 5.65
C LEU A 164 10.43 15.20 4.51
N ARG A 165 10.50 16.53 4.59
CA ARG A 165 10.05 17.43 3.50
C ARG A 165 10.82 17.22 2.21
N THR A 166 12.13 17.01 2.31
CA THR A 166 12.96 16.71 1.13
C THR A 166 12.54 15.40 0.47
N PHE A 167 12.24 14.37 1.24
CA PHE A 167 11.71 13.10 0.68
C PHE A 167 10.35 13.30 0.00
N HIS A 168 9.45 14.12 0.58
CA HIS A 168 8.20 14.49 -0.07
C HIS A 168 8.43 15.17 -1.42
N ASP A 169 9.35 16.15 -1.48
CA ASP A 169 9.66 16.88 -2.72
C ASP A 169 10.27 15.97 -3.80
N LEU A 170 10.92 14.87 -3.39
CA LEU A 170 11.42 13.82 -4.27
C LEU A 170 10.37 12.80 -4.69
N GLY A 171 9.12 12.96 -4.26
CA GLY A 171 7.99 12.13 -4.71
C GLY A 171 7.54 11.04 -3.74
N VAL A 172 8.11 10.95 -2.52
CA VAL A 172 7.62 10.00 -1.51
C VAL A 172 6.18 10.32 -1.13
N ARG A 173 5.30 9.30 -1.14
CA ARG A 173 3.88 9.44 -0.81
C ARG A 173 3.40 8.56 0.33
N TYR A 174 4.21 7.61 0.80
CA TYR A 174 4.07 7.08 2.15
C TYR A 174 5.42 6.93 2.84
N MET A 175 5.41 6.88 4.17
CA MET A 175 6.56 6.45 4.97
C MET A 175 6.10 5.46 6.03
N THR A 176 6.72 4.26 6.04
CA THR A 176 6.57 3.28 7.11
C THR A 176 7.34 3.77 8.33
N LEU A 177 6.65 3.97 9.47
CA LEU A 177 7.26 4.67 10.62
C LEU A 177 8.44 3.93 11.23
N THR A 178 8.45 2.59 11.18
CA THR A 178 9.58 1.74 11.56
C THR A 178 9.79 0.63 10.54
N HIS A 179 10.89 -0.11 10.63
CA HIS A 179 11.03 -1.44 10.02
C HIS A 179 11.21 -2.47 11.15
N TRP A 180 12.26 -3.29 11.15
CA TRP A 180 12.45 -4.35 12.14
C TRP A 180 12.89 -3.87 13.54
N LYS A 181 13.31 -2.62 13.69
CA LYS A 181 13.88 -2.08 14.92
C LYS A 181 13.18 -0.81 15.37
N SER A 182 12.98 -0.71 16.69
CA SER A 182 12.63 0.53 17.35
C SER A 182 13.79 1.52 17.24
N HIS A 183 13.46 2.80 17.06
CA HIS A 183 14.47 3.85 16.89
C HIS A 183 14.10 5.11 17.72
N ALA A 184 14.76 6.23 17.46
CA ALA A 184 14.70 7.43 18.31
C ALA A 184 13.31 8.06 18.49
N TRP A 185 12.26 7.61 17.79
CA TRP A 185 10.94 8.23 17.87
C TRP A 185 9.72 7.32 17.67
N ALA A 186 9.91 6.03 17.34
CA ALA A 186 8.81 5.06 17.15
C ALA A 186 9.25 3.64 17.49
N ASP A 187 8.33 2.84 18.03
CA ASP A 187 8.54 1.45 18.39
C ASP A 187 8.08 0.51 17.29
N ALA A 188 8.92 -0.49 16.97
CA ALA A 188 8.66 -1.56 16.02
C ALA A 188 7.96 -2.75 16.68
N ALA A 189 7.17 -3.51 15.89
CA ALA A 189 6.49 -4.72 16.36
C ALA A 189 7.44 -5.85 16.75
N THR A 190 8.66 -5.86 16.20
CA THR A 190 9.63 -6.96 16.29
C THR A 190 10.82 -6.63 17.17
N ASP A 191 10.78 -5.53 17.93
CA ASP A 191 11.87 -5.11 18.80
C ASP A 191 11.36 -4.68 20.19
N GLU A 192 12.26 -4.52 21.14
CA GLU A 192 11.91 -4.03 22.47
C GLU A 192 11.38 -2.60 22.38
N PRO A 193 10.27 -2.29 23.07
CA PRO A 193 9.70 -0.95 23.05
C PRO A 193 10.60 0.04 23.81
N ARG A 194 10.69 1.27 23.30
CA ARG A 194 11.45 2.38 23.90
C ARG A 194 10.54 3.45 24.50
N TYR A 195 9.43 3.73 23.79
CA TYR A 195 8.49 4.80 24.11
C TYR A 195 7.10 4.28 24.46
N GLN A 196 6.86 2.97 24.31
CA GLN A 196 5.52 2.36 24.33
C GLN A 196 4.60 3.05 23.32
N GLY A 197 5.11 3.23 22.08
CA GLY A 197 4.45 3.89 20.99
C GLY A 197 5.33 4.93 20.30
N LEU A 198 4.80 6.14 20.10
CA LEU A 198 5.49 7.29 19.52
C LEU A 198 6.12 8.18 20.64
N SER A 199 7.32 8.70 20.40
CA SER A 199 7.84 9.82 21.19
C SER A 199 7.13 11.13 20.82
N GLU A 200 7.37 12.23 21.57
CA GLU A 200 6.85 13.57 21.20
C GLU A 200 7.32 14.02 19.81
N PHE A 201 8.53 13.64 19.43
CA PHE A 201 9.01 13.89 18.07
C PHE A 201 8.26 13.02 17.05
N GLY A 202 8.00 11.74 17.34
CA GLY A 202 7.21 10.84 16.51
C GLY A 202 5.80 11.38 16.26
N GLU A 203 5.14 11.95 17.28
CA GLU A 203 3.88 12.67 17.09
C GLU A 203 4.02 13.87 16.14
N SER A 204 5.14 14.61 16.22
CA SER A 204 5.42 15.73 15.32
C SER A 204 5.65 15.25 13.88
N VAL A 205 6.29 14.09 13.68
CA VAL A 205 6.44 13.44 12.38
C VAL A 205 5.08 13.13 11.77
N VAL A 206 4.18 12.48 12.54
CA VAL A 206 2.81 12.15 12.07
C VAL A 206 2.05 13.41 11.64
N ARG A 207 2.10 14.50 12.43
CA ARG A 207 1.44 15.76 12.07
C ARG A 207 2.05 16.41 10.82
N GLU A 208 3.37 16.38 10.67
CA GLU A 208 4.02 16.92 9.46
C GLU A 208 3.73 16.06 8.22
N MET A 209 3.66 14.72 8.36
CA MET A 209 3.21 13.84 7.28
C MET A 209 1.78 14.19 6.82
N ASN A 210 0.85 14.43 7.75
CA ASN A 210 -0.50 14.91 7.41
C ASN A 210 -0.45 16.24 6.64
N ARG A 211 0.38 17.19 7.10
CA ARG A 211 0.52 18.49 6.43
C ARG A 211 1.12 18.38 5.03
N LEU A 212 2.00 17.42 4.79
CA LEU A 212 2.64 17.18 3.50
C LEU A 212 1.77 16.34 2.55
N GLY A 213 0.82 15.54 3.07
CA GLY A 213 0.08 14.56 2.28
C GLY A 213 0.88 13.26 2.07
N ILE A 214 1.85 12.97 2.95
CA ILE A 214 2.51 11.67 3.02
C ILE A 214 1.63 10.75 3.85
N LEU A 215 1.23 9.61 3.29
CA LEU A 215 0.47 8.58 3.99
C LEU A 215 1.31 7.99 5.12
N ILE A 216 0.69 7.84 6.30
CA ILE A 216 1.31 7.22 7.46
C ILE A 216 1.14 5.72 7.31
N ASP A 217 2.23 5.01 7.07
CA ASP A 217 2.22 3.56 6.96
C ASP A 217 2.57 2.91 8.30
N LEU A 218 1.64 2.09 8.77
CA LEU A 218 1.69 1.38 10.06
C LEU A 218 2.09 -0.09 9.93
N SER A 219 2.52 -0.54 8.75
CA SER A 219 3.21 -1.82 8.65
C SER A 219 4.48 -1.78 9.51
N HIS A 220 4.88 -2.89 10.13
CA HIS A 220 6.06 -3.03 10.99
C HIS A 220 6.01 -2.40 12.38
N VAL A 221 5.10 -1.47 12.67
CA VAL A 221 5.09 -0.75 13.96
C VAL A 221 4.45 -1.57 15.08
N SER A 222 4.79 -1.27 16.34
CA SER A 222 4.14 -1.88 17.50
C SER A 222 2.66 -1.51 17.60
N ASP A 223 1.87 -2.30 18.35
CA ASP A 223 0.45 -2.03 18.57
C ASP A 223 0.22 -0.65 19.21
N GLU A 224 1.10 -0.23 20.11
CA GLU A 224 1.06 1.07 20.76
C GLU A 224 1.34 2.21 19.76
N THR A 225 2.30 2.01 18.85
CA THR A 225 2.56 2.97 17.75
C THR A 225 1.37 3.07 16.81
N MET A 226 0.70 1.95 16.49
CA MET A 226 -0.55 1.96 15.70
C MET A 226 -1.63 2.82 16.38
N MET A 227 -1.84 2.63 17.70
CA MET A 227 -2.84 3.38 18.46
C MET A 227 -2.51 4.87 18.55
N ASP A 228 -1.25 5.22 18.77
CA ASP A 228 -0.82 6.63 18.82
C ASP A 228 -1.00 7.32 17.47
N ALA A 229 -0.57 6.68 16.38
CA ALA A 229 -0.73 7.23 15.05
C ALA A 229 -2.21 7.42 14.67
N LEU A 230 -3.08 6.45 14.96
CA LEU A 230 -4.52 6.55 14.73
C LEU A 230 -5.17 7.67 15.56
N ARG A 231 -4.70 7.90 16.79
CA ARG A 231 -5.18 8.99 17.66
C ARG A 231 -4.80 10.38 17.15
N ILE A 232 -3.64 10.50 16.50
CA ILE A 232 -3.04 11.79 16.12
C ILE A 232 -3.37 12.16 14.68
N SER A 233 -3.47 11.17 13.78
CA SER A 233 -3.62 11.41 12.36
C SER A 233 -4.94 12.07 12.01
N GLU A 234 -4.87 13.14 11.24
CA GLU A 234 -6.02 13.80 10.61
C GLU A 234 -6.31 13.25 9.19
N THR A 235 -5.40 12.39 8.68
CA THR A 235 -5.57 11.70 7.40
C THR A 235 -5.84 10.22 7.62
N PRO A 236 -6.48 9.53 6.65
CA PRO A 236 -6.48 8.08 6.65
C PRO A 236 -5.06 7.52 6.72
N VAL A 237 -4.84 6.54 7.61
CA VAL A 237 -3.57 5.81 7.68
C VAL A 237 -3.62 4.57 6.79
N ILE A 238 -2.44 4.00 6.48
CA ILE A 238 -2.35 2.76 5.71
C ILE A 238 -1.58 1.69 6.47
N TYR A 239 -1.83 0.44 6.10
CA TYR A 239 -0.93 -0.68 6.27
C TYR A 239 -0.55 -1.12 4.85
N SER A 240 0.63 -0.75 4.40
CA SER A 240 1.07 -1.01 3.02
C SER A 240 1.17 -2.50 2.69
N HIS A 241 1.49 -3.33 3.71
CA HIS A 241 1.62 -4.77 3.61
C HIS A 241 1.47 -5.46 4.98
N SER A 242 0.23 -5.71 5.41
CA SER A 242 -0.09 -6.41 6.66
C SER A 242 -1.32 -7.30 6.49
N SER A 243 -1.46 -8.30 7.37
CA SER A 243 -2.58 -9.25 7.32
C SER A 243 -3.35 -9.27 8.63
N ALA A 244 -4.28 -10.22 8.83
CA ALA A 244 -5.14 -10.30 10.00
C ALA A 244 -4.50 -11.14 11.10
N ARG A 245 -4.25 -10.57 12.29
CA ARG A 245 -3.68 -11.29 13.44
C ARG A 245 -4.60 -12.39 13.96
N ALA A 246 -5.89 -12.23 13.80
CA ALA A 246 -6.87 -13.23 14.23
C ALA A 246 -6.79 -14.55 13.44
N LEU A 247 -6.22 -14.56 12.23
CA LEU A 247 -6.02 -15.77 11.43
C LEU A 247 -4.61 -16.34 11.58
N THR A 248 -3.62 -15.48 11.76
CA THR A 248 -2.22 -15.87 11.97
C THR A 248 -1.63 -14.96 13.03
N ASP A 249 -1.33 -15.55 14.21
CA ASP A 249 -0.89 -14.81 15.40
C ASP A 249 0.57 -14.37 15.26
N HIS A 250 0.82 -13.49 14.31
CA HIS A 250 2.12 -12.87 14.05
C HIS A 250 2.09 -11.39 14.39
N VAL A 251 3.14 -10.87 15.04
CA VAL A 251 3.21 -9.45 15.48
C VAL A 251 3.11 -8.43 14.32
N ARG A 252 3.46 -8.84 13.10
CA ARG A 252 3.34 -8.03 11.89
C ARG A 252 1.90 -7.88 11.40
N ASN A 253 0.97 -8.71 11.88
CA ASN A 253 -0.43 -8.69 11.52
C ASN A 253 -1.24 -7.75 12.42
N VAL A 254 -2.33 -7.20 11.90
CA VAL A 254 -3.14 -6.18 12.57
C VAL A 254 -4.20 -6.83 13.45
N PRO A 255 -4.31 -6.45 14.75
CA PRO A 255 -5.37 -6.93 15.62
C PRO A 255 -6.74 -6.38 15.24
N ASP A 256 -7.82 -7.15 15.47
CA ASP A 256 -9.20 -6.73 15.19
C ASP A 256 -9.62 -5.43 15.90
N SER A 257 -9.07 -5.17 17.09
CA SER A 257 -9.33 -3.92 17.82
C SER A 257 -8.78 -2.69 17.10
N ILE A 258 -7.65 -2.84 16.43
CA ILE A 258 -7.01 -1.79 15.61
C ILE A 258 -7.72 -1.67 14.25
N LEU A 259 -8.11 -2.80 13.62
CA LEU A 259 -8.87 -2.79 12.36
C LEU A 259 -10.17 -1.99 12.45
N ARG A 260 -10.87 -2.04 13.59
CA ARG A 260 -12.08 -1.22 13.82
C ARG A 260 -11.75 0.27 13.89
N GLN A 261 -10.66 0.64 14.55
CA GLN A 261 -10.20 2.03 14.64
C GLN A 261 -9.70 2.55 13.28
N LEU A 262 -9.05 1.68 12.47
CA LEU A 262 -8.68 1.97 11.09
C LEU A 262 -9.90 2.34 10.24
N ALA A 263 -10.99 1.58 10.38
CA ALA A 263 -12.24 1.86 9.67
C ALA A 263 -12.83 3.24 10.05
N ASP A 264 -12.82 3.58 11.34
CA ASP A 264 -13.28 4.89 11.83
C ASP A 264 -12.37 6.05 11.33
N ASN A 265 -11.06 5.81 11.17
CA ASN A 265 -10.11 6.76 10.60
C ASN A 265 -10.25 6.91 9.07
N GLY A 266 -10.93 5.99 8.38
CA GLY A 266 -11.03 5.96 6.92
C GLY A 266 -9.84 5.30 6.21
N GLY A 267 -8.92 4.69 6.96
CA GLY A 267 -7.70 4.07 6.46
C GLY A 267 -7.90 2.80 5.65
N ILE A 268 -6.80 2.16 5.28
CA ILE A 268 -6.78 0.92 4.48
C ILE A 268 -5.70 -0.05 4.98
N VAL A 269 -6.02 -1.35 5.00
CA VAL A 269 -5.05 -2.42 5.17
C VAL A 269 -4.89 -3.17 3.86
N MET A 270 -3.66 -3.31 3.38
CA MET A 270 -3.32 -3.99 2.14
C MET A 270 -2.66 -5.32 2.47
N VAL A 271 -3.27 -6.41 1.96
CA VAL A 271 -2.97 -7.79 2.38
C VAL A 271 -1.59 -8.23 1.94
N ASN A 272 -0.75 -8.57 2.91
CA ASN A 272 0.60 -9.12 2.70
C ASN A 272 0.56 -10.59 2.29
N TYR A 273 1.54 -11.03 1.49
CA TYR A 273 1.66 -12.42 1.01
C TYR A 273 2.78 -13.21 1.68
N ALA A 274 3.53 -12.63 2.64
CA ALA A 274 4.55 -13.37 3.37
C ALA A 274 3.96 -14.65 3.99
N PRO A 275 4.50 -15.84 3.71
CA PRO A 275 3.90 -17.10 4.11
C PRO A 275 3.65 -17.25 5.60
N SER A 276 4.57 -16.74 6.44
CA SER A 276 4.43 -16.78 7.91
C SER A 276 3.41 -15.77 8.47
N TYR A 277 2.96 -14.79 7.65
CA TYR A 277 1.89 -13.86 8.03
C TYR A 277 0.52 -14.35 7.60
N VAL A 278 0.47 -15.34 6.70
CA VAL A 278 -0.76 -15.88 6.10
C VAL A 278 -1.13 -17.25 6.65
N SER A 279 -0.16 -18.00 7.24
CA SER A 279 -0.36 -19.38 7.70
C SER A 279 0.33 -19.61 9.04
N ASP A 280 -0.45 -19.92 10.08
CA ASP A 280 0.10 -20.31 11.38
C ASP A 280 0.98 -21.56 11.31
N GLU A 281 0.69 -22.48 10.38
CA GLU A 281 1.52 -23.68 10.19
C GLU A 281 2.92 -23.29 9.69
N VAL A 282 3.01 -22.34 8.76
CA VAL A 282 4.30 -21.83 8.26
C VAL A 282 5.01 -21.04 9.35
N ARG A 283 4.30 -20.13 10.03
CA ARG A 283 4.85 -19.33 11.13
C ARG A 283 5.47 -20.23 12.22
N LEU A 284 4.74 -21.22 12.69
CA LEU A 284 5.23 -22.14 13.72
C LEU A 284 6.40 -22.99 13.23
N TYR A 285 6.41 -23.35 11.95
CA TYR A 285 7.53 -24.06 11.33
C TYR A 285 8.80 -23.21 11.34
N GLU A 286 8.72 -21.93 10.96
CA GLU A 286 9.84 -20.98 10.95
C GLU A 286 10.32 -20.66 12.37
N GLU A 287 9.40 -20.31 13.28
CA GLU A 287 9.73 -19.95 14.68
C GLU A 287 10.35 -21.09 15.48
N THR A 288 10.01 -22.33 15.18
CA THR A 288 10.55 -23.51 15.88
C THR A 288 11.76 -24.11 15.19
N GLU A 289 12.26 -23.50 14.11
CA GLU A 289 13.34 -24.03 13.27
C GLU A 289 13.12 -25.52 12.95
N SER A 290 11.87 -25.88 12.59
CA SER A 290 11.45 -27.25 12.42
C SER A 290 12.14 -27.94 11.24
N ASP A 291 12.59 -29.20 11.45
CA ASP A 291 13.16 -30.06 10.41
C ASP A 291 12.09 -30.85 9.63
N ALA A 292 10.79 -30.56 9.83
CA ALA A 292 9.71 -31.28 9.17
C ALA A 292 9.83 -31.20 7.64
N SER A 293 9.69 -32.36 6.98
CA SER A 293 9.81 -32.43 5.53
C SER A 293 8.61 -33.22 4.96
N PRO A 294 7.91 -32.67 3.94
CA PRO A 294 8.16 -31.36 3.35
C PRO A 294 7.80 -30.18 4.28
N ALA A 295 8.47 -29.03 4.12
CA ALA A 295 8.10 -27.80 4.81
C ALA A 295 6.67 -27.37 4.41
N PRO A 296 5.86 -26.82 5.35
CA PRO A 296 4.53 -26.31 5.03
C PRO A 296 4.63 -25.12 4.08
N ARG A 297 3.57 -24.90 3.30
CA ARG A 297 3.49 -23.78 2.37
C ARG A 297 2.16 -23.07 2.53
N ALA A 298 2.19 -21.77 2.60
CA ALA A 298 1.00 -20.96 2.47
C ALA A 298 0.40 -21.08 1.06
N THR A 299 -0.87 -20.74 0.90
CA THR A 299 -1.61 -20.86 -0.34
C THR A 299 -2.37 -19.59 -0.67
N LEU A 300 -2.69 -19.39 -1.96
CA LEU A 300 -3.58 -18.36 -2.44
C LEU A 300 -4.92 -18.33 -1.67
N ALA A 301 -5.47 -19.50 -1.34
CA ALA A 301 -6.73 -19.59 -0.59
C ALA A 301 -6.61 -18.99 0.82
N GLN A 302 -5.50 -19.20 1.51
CA GLN A 302 -5.25 -18.61 2.83
C GLN A 302 -5.07 -17.07 2.73
N VAL A 303 -4.40 -16.57 1.68
CA VAL A 303 -4.35 -15.12 1.42
C VAL A 303 -5.76 -14.56 1.24
N ALA A 304 -6.62 -15.25 0.47
CA ALA A 304 -8.03 -14.84 0.31
C ALA A 304 -8.83 -14.92 1.62
N ASP A 305 -8.51 -15.84 2.55
CA ASP A 305 -9.11 -15.88 3.89
C ASP A 305 -8.79 -14.61 4.70
N HIS A 306 -7.59 -14.07 4.55
CA HIS A 306 -7.24 -12.78 5.15
C HIS A 306 -8.05 -11.62 4.57
N PHE A 307 -8.29 -11.59 3.25
CA PHE A 307 -9.22 -10.62 2.66
C PHE A 307 -10.61 -10.72 3.29
N ASP A 308 -11.18 -11.94 3.38
CA ASP A 308 -12.51 -12.17 3.98
C ASP A 308 -12.57 -11.67 5.43
N HIS A 309 -11.56 -11.99 6.25
CA HIS A 309 -11.53 -11.56 7.64
C HIS A 309 -11.42 -10.04 7.77
N LEU A 310 -10.46 -9.42 7.08
CA LEU A 310 -10.24 -7.97 7.11
C LEU A 310 -11.49 -7.22 6.67
N ILE A 311 -12.16 -7.67 5.58
CA ILE A 311 -13.41 -7.11 5.10
C ILE A 311 -14.53 -7.28 6.14
N SER A 312 -14.59 -8.43 6.82
CA SER A 312 -15.62 -8.68 7.85
C SER A 312 -15.48 -7.76 9.07
N VAL A 313 -14.27 -7.34 9.41
CA VAL A 313 -13.97 -6.53 10.60
C VAL A 313 -13.93 -5.03 10.28
N ALA A 314 -13.22 -4.63 9.24
CA ALA A 314 -13.03 -3.22 8.88
C ALA A 314 -14.01 -2.74 7.80
N GLY A 315 -14.57 -3.64 7.00
CA GLY A 315 -15.45 -3.30 5.87
C GLY A 315 -14.71 -3.26 4.53
N ILE A 316 -15.47 -3.40 3.45
CA ILE A 316 -14.97 -3.50 2.07
C ILE A 316 -14.20 -2.25 1.59
N ASP A 317 -14.46 -1.10 2.18
CA ASP A 317 -13.84 0.18 1.82
C ASP A 317 -12.42 0.35 2.41
N HIS A 318 -11.97 -0.61 3.24
CA HIS A 318 -10.75 -0.50 4.04
C HIS A 318 -9.73 -1.61 3.76
N VAL A 319 -9.85 -2.32 2.62
CA VAL A 319 -8.96 -3.42 2.26
C VAL A 319 -8.42 -3.25 0.84
N GLY A 320 -7.18 -3.68 0.60
CA GLY A 320 -6.50 -3.64 -0.69
C GLY A 320 -5.40 -4.70 -0.81
N PHE A 321 -4.58 -4.58 -1.85
CA PHE A 321 -3.45 -5.47 -2.14
C PHE A 321 -2.13 -4.83 -1.70
N GLY A 322 -1.29 -5.58 -0.98
CA GLY A 322 0.04 -5.16 -0.55
C GLY A 322 0.97 -6.37 -0.51
N SER A 323 1.35 -6.86 -1.68
CA SER A 323 1.89 -8.21 -1.88
C SER A 323 3.20 -8.49 -1.18
N ASP A 324 4.05 -7.47 -1.04
CA ASP A 324 5.42 -7.61 -0.55
C ASP A 324 6.31 -8.44 -1.50
N PHE A 325 5.94 -8.51 -2.80
CA PHE A 325 6.78 -9.15 -3.79
C PHE A 325 8.14 -8.49 -3.88
N ASP A 326 9.18 -9.30 -4.03
CA ASP A 326 10.60 -8.94 -3.98
C ASP A 326 11.11 -8.50 -2.58
N GLY A 327 10.23 -8.38 -1.55
CA GLY A 327 10.58 -8.18 -0.15
C GLY A 327 10.55 -9.48 0.68
N ILE A 328 10.00 -10.56 0.11
CA ILE A 328 9.86 -11.87 0.75
C ILE A 328 10.63 -12.94 -0.02
N ASP A 329 11.25 -13.90 0.71
CA ASP A 329 12.05 -14.98 0.10
C ASP A 329 11.19 -16.09 -0.51
N ASN A 330 10.01 -16.33 0.07
CA ASN A 330 9.08 -17.37 -0.34
C ASN A 330 7.70 -16.77 -0.56
N THR A 331 6.94 -17.37 -1.49
CA THR A 331 5.60 -16.91 -1.85
C THR A 331 4.56 -18.01 -1.63
N PRO A 332 3.29 -17.67 -1.39
CA PRO A 332 2.22 -18.68 -1.31
C PRO A 332 2.04 -19.43 -2.63
N THR A 333 1.71 -20.71 -2.55
CA THR A 333 1.39 -21.51 -3.73
C THR A 333 0.19 -20.92 -4.47
N GLY A 334 0.36 -20.61 -5.76
CA GLY A 334 -0.62 -19.91 -6.62
C GLY A 334 -0.46 -18.39 -6.65
N LEU A 335 0.53 -17.85 -5.91
CA LEU A 335 0.92 -16.44 -5.89
C LEU A 335 2.45 -16.32 -5.98
N GLU A 336 3.03 -16.94 -7.00
CA GLU A 336 4.49 -17.06 -7.12
C GLU A 336 5.18 -15.74 -7.51
N ASP A 337 4.49 -14.86 -8.23
CA ASP A 337 5.01 -13.57 -8.69
C ASP A 337 3.88 -12.62 -9.11
N VAL A 338 4.23 -11.39 -9.50
CA VAL A 338 3.26 -10.34 -9.88
C VAL A 338 2.34 -10.73 -11.05
N SER A 339 2.65 -11.76 -11.84
CA SER A 339 1.76 -12.23 -12.93
C SER A 339 0.53 -12.96 -12.42
N THR A 340 0.51 -13.33 -11.14
CA THR A 340 -0.54 -14.14 -10.51
C THR A 340 -1.69 -13.31 -9.91
N PHE A 341 -1.63 -11.97 -9.91
CA PHE A 341 -2.73 -11.14 -9.42
C PHE A 341 -4.12 -11.48 -9.99
N PRO A 342 -4.28 -11.83 -11.30
CA PRO A 342 -5.58 -12.27 -11.79
C PRO A 342 -6.13 -13.52 -11.10
N ALA A 343 -5.27 -14.38 -10.55
CA ALA A 343 -5.68 -15.61 -9.86
C ALA A 343 -6.32 -15.31 -8.50
N ILE A 344 -5.73 -14.42 -7.69
CA ILE A 344 -6.31 -14.02 -6.40
C ILE A 344 -7.60 -13.21 -6.60
N VAL A 345 -7.68 -12.33 -7.59
CA VAL A 345 -8.91 -11.61 -7.94
C VAL A 345 -10.00 -12.60 -8.36
N ALA A 346 -9.67 -13.61 -9.17
CA ALA A 346 -10.61 -14.66 -9.56
C ALA A 346 -11.10 -15.47 -8.35
N GLU A 347 -10.27 -15.71 -7.34
CA GLU A 347 -10.68 -16.37 -6.10
C GLU A 347 -11.67 -15.51 -5.31
N LEU A 348 -11.43 -14.21 -5.18
CA LEU A 348 -12.36 -13.30 -4.53
C LEU A 348 -13.73 -13.26 -5.27
N ILE A 349 -13.72 -13.31 -6.61
CA ILE A 349 -14.95 -13.44 -7.40
C ILE A 349 -15.67 -14.77 -7.09
N ARG A 350 -14.95 -15.90 -6.98
CA ARG A 350 -15.52 -17.20 -6.58
C ARG A 350 -16.13 -17.18 -5.18
N ARG A 351 -15.57 -16.41 -4.26
CA ARG A 351 -16.08 -16.20 -2.91
C ARG A 351 -17.33 -15.33 -2.87
N GLY A 352 -17.73 -14.73 -4.00
CA GLY A 352 -19.01 -14.04 -4.17
C GLY A 352 -18.95 -12.53 -4.11
N TYR A 353 -17.75 -11.94 -4.06
CA TYR A 353 -17.62 -10.48 -4.14
C TYR A 353 -18.18 -9.95 -5.46
N SER A 354 -18.91 -8.86 -5.39
CA SER A 354 -19.49 -8.18 -6.56
C SER A 354 -18.39 -7.43 -7.34
N ASP A 355 -18.66 -7.11 -8.59
CA ASP A 355 -17.74 -6.35 -9.44
C ASP A 355 -17.35 -5.00 -8.83
N GLN A 356 -18.29 -4.35 -8.13
CA GLN A 356 -18.02 -3.09 -7.44
C GLN A 356 -17.08 -3.29 -6.23
N GLU A 357 -17.28 -4.36 -5.46
CA GLU A 357 -16.39 -4.68 -4.34
C GLU A 357 -14.99 -5.06 -4.83
N ILE A 358 -14.89 -5.85 -5.91
CA ILE A 358 -13.60 -6.15 -6.54
C ILE A 358 -12.89 -4.86 -6.99
N LYS A 359 -13.57 -3.94 -7.66
CA LYS A 359 -12.98 -2.65 -8.08
C LYS A 359 -12.48 -1.81 -6.89
N LYS A 360 -13.19 -1.84 -5.77
CA LYS A 360 -12.73 -1.20 -4.52
C LYS A 360 -11.40 -1.81 -4.06
N LEU A 361 -11.34 -3.15 -3.96
CA LEU A 361 -10.15 -3.87 -3.55
C LEU A 361 -8.98 -3.64 -4.51
N LEU A 362 -9.21 -3.62 -5.83
CA LEU A 362 -8.18 -3.43 -6.84
C LEU A 362 -7.38 -2.14 -6.61
N GLY A 363 -8.05 -1.02 -6.38
CA GLY A 363 -7.35 0.25 -6.19
C GLY A 363 -8.22 1.43 -5.81
N LEU A 364 -9.56 1.36 -5.97
CA LEU A 364 -10.41 2.51 -5.67
C LEU A 364 -10.36 2.91 -4.19
N ASN A 365 -10.16 1.95 -3.27
CA ASN A 365 -9.98 2.25 -1.85
C ASN A 365 -8.69 3.03 -1.60
N LEU A 366 -7.57 2.63 -2.21
CA LEU A 366 -6.30 3.34 -2.06
C LEU A 366 -6.33 4.71 -2.73
N LEU A 367 -6.96 4.84 -3.89
CA LEU A 367 -7.17 6.14 -4.56
C LEU A 367 -7.98 7.10 -3.69
N ARG A 368 -9.03 6.61 -2.99
CA ARG A 368 -9.76 7.40 -2.00
C ARG A 368 -8.84 7.88 -0.88
N VAL A 369 -8.02 7.01 -0.32
CA VAL A 369 -7.09 7.35 0.77
C VAL A 369 -6.07 8.41 0.31
N LEU A 370 -5.52 8.28 -0.90
CA LEU A 370 -4.64 9.30 -1.48
C LEU A 370 -5.37 10.65 -1.61
N HIS A 371 -6.57 10.66 -2.17
CA HIS A 371 -7.39 11.86 -2.33
C HIS A 371 -7.69 12.55 -0.99
N ASP A 372 -8.06 11.78 0.03
CA ASP A 372 -8.37 12.30 1.36
C ASP A 372 -7.11 12.92 2.01
N ALA A 373 -5.94 12.30 1.81
CA ALA A 373 -4.66 12.82 2.29
C ALA A 373 -4.27 14.14 1.56
N GLU A 374 -4.44 14.20 0.24
CA GLU A 374 -4.21 15.41 -0.57
C GLU A 374 -5.10 16.57 -0.13
N ALA A 375 -6.39 16.29 0.09
CA ALA A 375 -7.36 17.28 0.56
C ALA A 375 -7.01 17.82 1.96
N THR A 376 -6.64 16.91 2.87
CA THR A 376 -6.21 17.28 4.23
C THR A 376 -4.91 18.09 4.20
N ALA A 377 -3.92 17.69 3.38
CA ALA A 377 -2.67 18.42 3.23
C ALA A 377 -2.91 19.84 2.71
N SER A 378 -3.78 20.00 1.69
CA SER A 378 -4.13 21.30 1.16
C SER A 378 -4.74 22.23 2.22
N ARG A 379 -5.60 21.69 3.09
CA ARG A 379 -6.18 22.43 4.22
C ARG A 379 -5.11 22.81 5.24
N LEU A 380 -4.33 21.83 5.71
CA LEU A 380 -3.32 22.05 6.75
C LEU A 380 -2.22 23.03 6.32
N GLN A 381 -1.77 22.97 5.06
CA GLN A 381 -0.79 23.92 4.52
C GLN A 381 -1.32 25.35 4.45
N ALA A 382 -2.63 25.55 4.32
CA ALA A 382 -3.24 26.87 4.37
C ALA A 382 -3.42 27.40 5.80
N GLU A 383 -3.46 26.51 6.80
CA GLU A 383 -3.76 26.83 8.20
C GLU A 383 -2.51 26.89 9.09
N THR A 384 -1.44 26.17 8.73
CA THR A 384 -0.26 25.96 9.59
C THR A 384 1.05 26.11 8.84
N ASP A 385 2.03 26.73 9.49
CA ASP A 385 3.42 26.75 9.03
C ASP A 385 4.09 25.36 9.22
N PRO A 386 5.15 25.05 8.47
CA PRO A 386 5.95 23.85 8.70
C PRO A 386 6.50 23.77 10.11
N THR A 387 6.34 22.62 10.75
CA THR A 387 6.96 22.37 12.05
C THR A 387 8.46 22.22 11.89
N VAL A 388 9.23 22.95 12.72
CA VAL A 388 10.68 22.84 12.80
C VAL A 388 11.04 22.06 14.05
N ALA A 389 11.40 20.79 13.91
CA ALA A 389 11.87 19.95 15.00
C ALA A 389 12.96 19.01 14.50
N THR A 390 13.97 18.81 15.31
CA THR A 390 15.04 17.82 15.11
C THR A 390 15.37 17.16 16.42
N ILE A 391 15.71 15.89 16.37
CA ILE A 391 16.30 15.18 17.51
C ILE A 391 17.62 14.54 17.07
N SER A 392 18.48 14.18 18.04
CA SER A 392 19.66 13.36 17.72
C SER A 392 19.20 11.99 17.24
N PRO A 393 19.74 11.46 16.14
CA PRO A 393 19.50 10.08 15.76
C PRO A 393 20.17 9.08 16.72
N GLU A 394 21.06 9.58 17.58
CA GLU A 394 21.71 8.74 18.59
C GLU A 394 20.65 8.13 19.50
N ILE A 395 20.70 6.84 19.57
CA ILE A 395 19.96 6.04 20.53
C ILE A 395 20.50 6.46 21.91
N ASP A 396 19.70 7.11 22.72
CA ASP A 396 19.99 7.19 24.16
C ASP A 396 20.17 5.74 24.62
N GLU A 397 21.42 5.36 24.93
CA GLU A 397 21.64 4.08 25.61
C GLU A 397 20.79 4.12 26.88
N PRO A 398 19.96 3.10 27.17
CA PRO A 398 19.18 3.10 28.39
C PRO A 398 20.20 3.23 29.55
N GLU A 399 19.99 4.21 30.42
CA GLU A 399 20.79 4.34 31.65
C GLU A 399 20.83 2.97 32.31
N GLN A 400 22.02 2.37 32.33
CA GLN A 400 22.20 1.08 32.99
C GLN A 400 21.85 1.25 34.45
N PRO A 401 21.02 0.38 35.06
CA PRO A 401 20.59 0.46 36.45
C PRO A 401 21.73 0.27 37.46
#